data_d09d7696360dcddcbb662852e43d39b2
#
_entry.id   d09d7696360dcddcbb662852e43d39b2
#
_cell.length_a   1.000
_cell.length_b   1.000
_cell.length_c   1.000
_cell.angle_alpha   90.00
_cell.angle_beta   90.00
_cell.angle_gamma   90.00
#
_symmetry.space_group_name_H-M   'P 1'
#
loop_
_entity.id
_entity.type
_entity.pdbx_description
1 polymer ?
#
loop_
_entity_poly.entity_id
_entity_poly.type
_entity_poly.pdbx_seq_one_letter_code
_entity_poly.pdbx_strand_id
1 'polypeptide(L)'
;MPRFAFLVHALGPVHRGAIGVRSFNPGLFFQWRKGQDPNDISVLCDLSIPGVVDGVVIGIPLLPEDMLSDQERALERMVSAVELAGDVQAVGLGSLCAVVAGRGEALADRVSVPVTTGAAATAWALVENVKSTLQPGQGPVAVVGAAGPVGRAVAVRLKELGYALQLDSRRLARSLDTMGDRSLESVVAGCPVVVGAGPTGGVLSPLALEDGATLIDVAIPSTTTGPLQSGCTMLAGEALSMPPSWKRGFWGSVYHVLAGYGFQQVLACLVEPLALVVSQRSQPFALGRKVELADMDAFGEVATSLDFSVKRLPVRWHGR
;
A
#
# COMPACT_ATOMS: atom_id res chain seq x y z
N MET A 1 -18.17 9.17 -17.81
CA MET A 1 -17.08 8.16 -17.75
C MET A 1 -17.12 7.54 -16.37
N PRO A 2 -16.86 6.23 -16.20
CA PRO A 2 -16.79 5.61 -14.88
C PRO A 2 -15.73 6.33 -14.03
N ARG A 3 -15.98 6.46 -12.70
CA ARG A 3 -15.15 7.27 -11.81
C ARG A 3 -14.95 6.62 -10.45
N PHE A 4 -13.74 6.74 -9.89
CA PHE A 4 -13.42 6.28 -8.53
C PHE A 4 -12.87 7.42 -7.66
N ALA A 5 -12.94 7.24 -6.34
CA ALA A 5 -12.23 8.08 -5.38
C ALA A 5 -11.14 7.26 -4.66
N PHE A 6 -10.06 7.94 -4.27
CA PHE A 6 -9.03 7.38 -3.40
C PHE A 6 -8.78 8.34 -2.24
N LEU A 7 -9.04 7.87 -1.03
CA LEU A 7 -8.93 8.66 0.20
C LEU A 7 -7.54 8.48 0.82
N VAL A 8 -6.88 9.59 1.14
CA VAL A 8 -5.60 9.61 1.86
C VAL A 8 -5.67 10.58 3.03
N HIS A 9 -4.98 10.27 4.12
CA HIS A 9 -4.84 11.21 5.23
C HIS A 9 -3.60 12.08 5.07
N ALA A 10 -3.51 13.15 5.89
CA ALA A 10 -2.33 13.98 5.96
C ALA A 10 -1.12 13.13 6.37
N LEU A 11 -0.10 13.14 5.54
CA LEU A 11 1.17 12.52 5.87
C LEU A 11 1.86 13.43 6.90
N GLY A 12 2.07 12.93 8.11
CA GLY A 12 2.78 13.64 9.16
C GLY A 12 4.21 14.02 8.76
N PRO A 13 5.04 14.51 9.69
CA PRO A 13 6.40 15.00 9.45
C PRO A 13 7.39 13.98 8.86
N VAL A 14 6.93 12.90 8.30
CA VAL A 14 7.65 11.65 8.09
C VAL A 14 8.52 11.63 6.83
N HIS A 15 8.27 12.46 5.82
CA HIS A 15 8.96 12.27 4.55
C HIS A 15 10.16 13.19 4.38
N ARG A 16 11.16 12.95 5.19
CA ARG A 16 12.42 13.68 5.18
C ARG A 16 13.35 13.33 4.02
N GLY A 17 13.10 12.27 3.27
CA GLY A 17 14.16 11.64 2.49
C GLY A 17 14.56 12.40 1.23
N ALA A 18 13.61 12.85 0.43
CA ALA A 18 13.90 13.35 -0.91
C ALA A 18 14.25 14.84 -0.97
N ILE A 19 13.82 15.67 -0.02
CA ILE A 19 13.92 17.13 -0.15
C ILE A 19 14.40 17.84 1.14
N GLY A 20 14.78 17.14 2.18
CA GLY A 20 15.25 17.75 3.45
C GLY A 20 14.16 18.49 4.24
N VAL A 21 12.91 18.38 3.87
CA VAL A 21 11.77 19.05 4.52
C VAL A 21 11.26 18.22 5.67
N ARG A 22 11.40 18.74 6.88
CA ARG A 22 11.09 18.01 8.13
C ARG A 22 9.60 17.81 8.39
N SER A 23 8.74 18.58 7.78
CA SER A 23 7.29 18.55 8.01
C SER A 23 6.60 19.04 6.75
N PHE A 24 6.35 18.15 5.81
CA PHE A 24 5.58 18.48 4.63
C PHE A 24 4.28 17.69 4.66
N ASN A 25 3.16 18.41 4.77
CA ASN A 25 1.84 17.85 4.58
C ASN A 25 1.37 18.21 3.18
N PRO A 26 1.37 17.28 2.23
CA PRO A 26 0.92 17.56 0.88
C PRO A 26 -0.52 18.05 0.81
N GLY A 27 -1.40 17.53 1.68
CA GLY A 27 -2.79 17.98 1.76
C GLY A 27 -2.88 19.46 2.13
N LEU A 28 -2.17 19.89 3.19
CA LEU A 28 -2.12 21.30 3.59
C LEU A 28 -1.54 22.20 2.50
N PHE A 29 -0.50 21.74 1.79
CA PHE A 29 0.08 22.49 0.68
C PHE A 29 -0.93 22.69 -0.47
N PHE A 30 -1.66 21.64 -0.85
CA PHE A 30 -2.67 21.73 -1.89
C PHE A 30 -3.84 22.60 -1.48
N GLN A 31 -4.31 22.50 -0.23
CA GLN A 31 -5.37 23.37 0.30
C GLN A 31 -4.95 24.83 0.32
N TRP A 32 -3.77 25.14 0.86
CA TRP A 32 -3.22 26.49 0.86
C TRP A 32 -3.11 27.05 -0.56
N ARG A 33 -2.61 26.29 -1.50
CA ARG A 33 -2.48 26.72 -2.90
C ARG A 33 -3.79 26.99 -3.58
N LYS A 34 -4.86 26.28 -3.19
CA LYS A 34 -6.24 26.52 -3.69
C LYS A 34 -6.99 27.61 -2.91
N GLY A 35 -6.38 28.19 -1.90
CA GLY A 35 -7.05 29.17 -1.02
C GLY A 35 -8.12 28.55 -0.11
N GLN A 36 -8.05 27.24 0.13
CA GLN A 36 -8.95 26.52 1.03
C GLN A 36 -8.42 26.51 2.46
N ASP A 37 -9.33 26.33 3.43
CA ASP A 37 -8.92 26.12 4.83
C ASP A 37 -8.04 24.83 4.90
N PRO A 38 -6.84 24.91 5.50
CA PRO A 38 -5.98 23.75 5.67
C PRO A 38 -6.57 22.64 6.54
N ASN A 39 -7.65 22.91 7.28
CA ASN A 39 -8.38 21.91 8.05
C ASN A 39 -9.53 21.25 7.27
N ASP A 40 -9.80 21.69 6.05
CA ASP A 40 -10.85 21.13 5.23
C ASP A 40 -10.38 19.94 4.39
N ILE A 41 -11.31 19.01 4.14
CA ILE A 41 -11.15 17.94 3.17
C ILE A 41 -10.99 18.56 1.78
N SER A 42 -10.06 18.07 0.97
CA SER A 42 -9.79 18.67 -0.34
C SER A 42 -9.46 17.65 -1.42
N VAL A 43 -9.81 17.99 -2.66
CA VAL A 43 -9.35 17.31 -3.85
C VAL A 43 -7.86 17.61 -4.05
N LEU A 44 -7.00 16.61 -3.99
CA LEU A 44 -5.56 16.75 -4.18
C LEU A 44 -5.18 16.72 -5.66
N CYS A 45 -5.69 15.74 -6.40
CA CYS A 45 -5.46 15.63 -7.84
C CYS A 45 -6.52 14.77 -8.51
N ASP A 46 -6.65 14.98 -9.82
CA ASP A 46 -7.39 14.11 -10.72
C ASP A 46 -6.44 13.09 -11.36
N LEU A 47 -6.97 11.92 -11.64
CA LEU A 47 -6.30 10.79 -12.29
C LEU A 47 -7.16 10.32 -13.45
N SER A 48 -6.56 9.77 -14.51
CA SER A 48 -7.36 9.15 -15.58
C SER A 48 -6.57 8.15 -16.42
N ILE A 49 -7.29 7.18 -16.96
CA ILE A 49 -6.93 6.47 -18.19
C ILE A 49 -7.96 6.93 -19.23
N PRO A 50 -7.57 7.77 -20.21
CA PRO A 50 -8.49 8.37 -21.15
C PRO A 50 -9.34 7.33 -21.88
N GLY A 51 -10.65 7.54 -21.90
CA GLY A 51 -11.62 6.62 -22.52
C GLY A 51 -11.96 5.40 -21.67
N VAL A 52 -11.31 5.18 -20.53
CA VAL A 52 -11.51 4.02 -19.66
C VAL A 52 -12.12 4.43 -18.33
N VAL A 53 -11.42 5.27 -17.54
CA VAL A 53 -11.82 5.61 -16.17
C VAL A 53 -11.21 6.93 -15.73
N ASP A 54 -11.99 7.70 -14.96
CA ASP A 54 -11.52 8.87 -14.22
C ASP A 54 -11.36 8.55 -12.74
N GLY A 55 -10.54 9.29 -12.04
CA GLY A 55 -10.34 9.15 -10.61
C GLY A 55 -10.01 10.47 -9.93
N VAL A 56 -10.24 10.51 -8.64
CA VAL A 56 -9.92 11.66 -7.80
C VAL A 56 -9.24 11.19 -6.51
N VAL A 57 -8.16 11.88 -6.13
CA VAL A 57 -7.52 11.68 -4.82
C VAL A 57 -8.00 12.77 -3.87
N ILE A 58 -8.50 12.36 -2.72
CA ILE A 58 -9.04 13.27 -1.70
C ILE A 58 -8.21 13.15 -0.43
N GLY A 59 -7.73 14.30 0.04
CA GLY A 59 -6.97 14.44 1.27
C GLY A 59 -7.87 14.72 2.47
N ILE A 60 -7.69 13.95 3.53
CA ILE A 60 -8.32 14.13 4.83
C ILE A 60 -7.28 14.79 5.75
N PRO A 61 -7.53 15.97 6.31
CA PRO A 61 -6.57 16.73 7.12
C PRO A 61 -6.46 16.21 8.55
N LEU A 62 -6.32 14.92 8.72
CA LEU A 62 -6.05 14.26 10.00
C LEU A 62 -4.65 13.64 9.96
N LEU A 63 -3.91 13.81 11.05
CA LEU A 63 -2.64 13.14 11.26
C LEU A 63 -2.87 11.67 11.67
N PRO A 64 -1.87 10.80 11.53
CA PRO A 64 -1.95 9.41 11.97
C PRO A 64 -2.42 9.25 13.41
N GLU A 65 -1.91 10.08 14.30
CA GLU A 65 -2.24 10.08 15.73
C GLU A 65 -3.71 10.44 15.96
N ASP A 66 -4.22 11.43 15.23
CA ASP A 66 -5.63 11.85 15.32
C ASP A 66 -6.56 10.73 14.86
N MET A 67 -6.22 10.07 13.75
CA MET A 67 -7.02 8.97 13.21
C MET A 67 -7.05 7.74 14.13
N LEU A 68 -5.96 7.46 14.82
CA LEU A 68 -5.87 6.32 15.73
C LEU A 68 -6.56 6.61 17.07
N SER A 69 -6.47 7.85 17.57
CA SER A 69 -7.05 8.25 18.86
C SER A 69 -8.56 8.50 18.80
N ASP A 70 -9.07 8.93 17.63
CA ASP A 70 -10.50 9.25 17.42
C ASP A 70 -10.98 8.66 16.09
N GLN A 71 -11.29 7.36 16.12
CA GLN A 71 -11.71 6.64 14.92
C GLN A 71 -13.12 7.04 14.44
N GLU A 72 -13.99 7.54 15.31
CA GLU A 72 -15.31 8.02 14.89
C GLU A 72 -15.17 9.32 14.10
N ARG A 73 -14.37 10.27 14.58
CA ARG A 73 -14.04 11.49 13.82
C ARG A 73 -13.36 11.16 12.48
N ALA A 74 -12.45 10.17 12.47
CA ALA A 74 -11.83 9.73 11.23
C ALA A 74 -12.86 9.18 10.25
N LEU A 75 -13.81 8.37 10.72
CA LEU A 75 -14.92 7.85 9.92
C LEU A 75 -15.80 8.94 9.35
N GLU A 76 -16.23 9.91 10.19
CA GLU A 76 -17.01 11.06 9.74
C GLU A 76 -16.30 11.84 8.62
N ARG A 77 -14.99 12.07 8.77
CA ARG A 77 -14.19 12.74 7.74
C ARG A 77 -14.05 11.91 6.46
N MET A 78 -13.97 10.58 6.57
CA MET A 78 -13.97 9.71 5.39
C MET A 78 -15.33 9.75 4.67
N VAL A 79 -16.45 9.75 5.40
CA VAL A 79 -17.80 9.91 4.79
C VAL A 79 -17.90 11.24 4.05
N SER A 80 -17.52 12.35 4.69
CA SER A 80 -17.52 13.67 4.04
C SER A 80 -16.58 13.73 2.83
N ALA A 81 -15.47 12.96 2.83
CA ALA A 81 -14.58 12.88 1.67
C ALA A 81 -15.22 12.12 0.50
N VAL A 82 -16.02 11.09 0.78
CA VAL A 82 -16.80 10.39 -0.26
C VAL A 82 -17.88 11.31 -0.83
N GLU A 83 -18.57 12.09 0.00
CA GLU A 83 -19.54 13.09 -0.44
C GLU A 83 -18.89 14.16 -1.34
N LEU A 84 -17.71 14.65 -0.96
CA LEU A 84 -16.92 15.59 -1.77
C LEU A 84 -16.49 15.00 -3.13
N ALA A 85 -16.25 13.69 -3.19
CA ALA A 85 -15.92 13.01 -4.45
C ALA A 85 -17.05 13.07 -5.48
N GLY A 86 -18.29 13.22 -5.02
CA GLY A 86 -19.49 13.26 -5.85
C GLY A 86 -19.85 11.89 -6.42
N ASP A 87 -20.28 11.84 -7.67
CA ASP A 87 -20.73 10.62 -8.33
C ASP A 87 -19.51 9.72 -8.69
N VAL A 88 -19.17 8.83 -7.75
CA VAL A 88 -18.13 7.82 -7.92
C VAL A 88 -18.72 6.42 -7.80
N GLN A 89 -18.11 5.44 -8.43
CA GLN A 89 -18.57 4.06 -8.48
C GLN A 89 -17.79 3.14 -7.54
N ALA A 90 -16.67 3.61 -7.00
CA ALA A 90 -15.90 2.90 -5.97
C ALA A 90 -15.04 3.87 -5.16
N VAL A 91 -14.73 3.48 -3.94
CA VAL A 91 -13.84 4.21 -3.03
C VAL A 91 -12.69 3.30 -2.60
N GLY A 92 -11.46 3.78 -2.81
CA GLY A 92 -10.25 3.15 -2.29
C GLY A 92 -9.72 3.87 -1.06
N LEU A 93 -9.14 3.13 -0.14
CA LEU A 93 -8.57 3.64 1.11
C LEU A 93 -7.05 3.50 1.09
N GLY A 94 -6.35 4.62 1.28
CA GLY A 94 -4.89 4.66 1.35
C GLY A 94 -4.38 4.73 2.79
N SER A 95 -3.27 4.08 3.07
CA SER A 95 -2.54 4.16 4.34
C SER A 95 -3.46 3.90 5.55
N LEU A 96 -3.48 4.78 6.56
CA LEU A 96 -4.31 4.60 7.77
C LEU A 96 -5.82 4.69 7.52
N CYS A 97 -6.29 5.30 6.43
CA CYS A 97 -7.70 5.20 6.06
C CYS A 97 -8.13 3.73 5.89
N ALA A 98 -7.22 2.88 5.42
CA ALA A 98 -7.45 1.43 5.29
C ALA A 98 -7.28 0.64 6.60
N VAL A 99 -6.92 1.28 7.70
CA VAL A 99 -6.65 0.61 8.98
C VAL A 99 -7.71 0.93 10.03
N VAL A 100 -8.12 2.19 10.10
CA VAL A 100 -9.13 2.67 11.06
C VAL A 100 -10.55 2.22 10.68
N ALA A 101 -11.51 2.46 11.56
CA ALA A 101 -12.93 2.20 11.32
C ALA A 101 -13.21 0.77 10.83
N GLY A 102 -12.66 -0.22 11.53
CA GLY A 102 -12.87 -1.63 11.19
C GLY A 102 -12.21 -2.06 9.88
N ARG A 103 -11.16 -1.35 9.42
CA ARG A 103 -10.52 -1.58 8.11
C ARG A 103 -11.48 -1.37 6.94
N GLY A 104 -12.17 -0.22 6.98
CA GLY A 104 -13.08 0.21 5.94
C GLY A 104 -14.50 -0.35 6.06
N GLU A 105 -14.75 -1.36 6.92
CA GLU A 105 -16.09 -1.96 7.10
C GLU A 105 -17.10 -0.90 7.55
N ALA A 106 -16.78 -0.10 8.57
CA ALA A 106 -17.66 0.95 9.04
C ALA A 106 -17.94 2.05 8.00
N LEU A 107 -17.00 2.33 7.10
CA LEU A 107 -17.25 3.24 5.99
C LEU A 107 -18.18 2.60 4.96
N ALA A 108 -17.98 1.32 4.64
CA ALA A 108 -18.83 0.59 3.71
C ALA A 108 -20.30 0.53 4.18
N ASP A 109 -20.54 0.52 5.50
CA ASP A 109 -21.88 0.59 6.08
C ASP A 109 -22.53 1.99 5.97
N ARG A 110 -21.73 3.04 5.72
CA ARG A 110 -22.19 4.44 5.67
C ARG A 110 -22.33 5.00 4.25
N VAL A 111 -21.78 4.33 3.24
CA VAL A 111 -21.79 4.80 1.85
C VAL A 111 -22.44 3.77 0.92
N SER A 112 -23.01 4.24 -0.20
CA SER A 112 -23.74 3.37 -1.14
C SER A 112 -22.87 2.73 -2.22
N VAL A 113 -21.58 3.03 -2.22
CA VAL A 113 -20.62 2.55 -3.24
C VAL A 113 -19.63 1.55 -2.62
N PRO A 114 -19.12 0.59 -3.39
CA PRO A 114 -18.12 -0.36 -2.90
C PRO A 114 -16.88 0.36 -2.35
N VAL A 115 -16.42 -0.07 -1.18
CA VAL A 115 -15.21 0.42 -0.51
C VAL A 115 -14.17 -0.68 -0.52
N THR A 116 -12.94 -0.36 -0.93
CA THR A 116 -11.82 -1.31 -0.93
C THR A 116 -10.59 -0.73 -0.23
N THR A 117 -9.83 -1.60 0.45
CA THR A 117 -8.67 -1.19 1.28
C THR A 117 -7.34 -1.17 0.55
N GLY A 118 -7.29 -1.65 -0.70
CA GLY A 118 -6.03 -1.78 -1.44
C GLY A 118 -5.18 -2.98 -1.02
N ALA A 119 -5.67 -3.81 -0.11
CA ALA A 119 -4.86 -4.90 0.45
C ALA A 119 -4.66 -6.06 -0.53
N ALA A 120 -5.61 -6.35 -1.41
CA ALA A 120 -5.49 -7.38 -2.44
C ALA A 120 -4.44 -6.98 -3.48
N ALA A 121 -4.49 -5.73 -3.95
CA ALA A 121 -3.52 -5.17 -4.89
C ALA A 121 -2.11 -5.14 -4.30
N THR A 122 -1.97 -4.73 -3.04
CA THR A 122 -0.68 -4.71 -2.35
C THR A 122 -0.12 -6.13 -2.18
N ALA A 123 -0.96 -7.10 -1.81
CA ALA A 123 -0.53 -8.49 -1.69
C ALA A 123 -0.09 -9.07 -3.05
N TRP A 124 -0.84 -8.80 -4.11
CA TRP A 124 -0.46 -9.19 -5.47
C TRP A 124 0.89 -8.58 -5.88
N ALA A 125 1.09 -7.29 -5.69
CA ALA A 125 2.33 -6.61 -6.02
C ALA A 125 3.53 -7.18 -5.26
N LEU A 126 3.38 -7.51 -3.98
CA LEU A 126 4.42 -8.15 -3.17
C LEU A 126 4.78 -9.54 -3.72
N VAL A 127 3.79 -10.37 -4.04
CA VAL A 127 4.01 -11.70 -4.62
C VAL A 127 4.75 -11.60 -5.95
N GLU A 128 4.34 -10.70 -6.84
CA GLU A 128 5.00 -10.48 -8.13
C GLU A 128 6.45 -9.97 -7.96
N ASN A 129 6.71 -9.10 -6.98
CA ASN A 129 8.07 -8.67 -6.64
C ASN A 129 8.93 -9.85 -6.16
N VAL A 130 8.40 -10.73 -5.30
CA VAL A 130 9.12 -11.95 -4.87
C VAL A 130 9.43 -12.84 -6.07
N LYS A 131 8.44 -13.15 -6.92
CA LYS A 131 8.61 -13.96 -8.14
C LYS A 131 9.68 -13.40 -9.09
N SER A 132 9.78 -12.09 -9.20
CA SER A 132 10.78 -11.41 -10.03
C SER A 132 12.19 -11.40 -9.40
N THR A 133 12.29 -11.68 -8.11
CA THR A 133 13.55 -11.59 -7.34
C THR A 133 14.14 -12.95 -7.03
N LEU A 134 13.32 -13.95 -6.73
CA LEU A 134 13.73 -15.28 -6.28
C LEU A 134 12.85 -16.34 -6.93
N GLN A 135 13.45 -17.49 -7.31
CA GLN A 135 12.68 -18.65 -7.76
C GLN A 135 12.46 -19.63 -6.59
N PRO A 136 11.38 -20.44 -6.59
CA PRO A 136 11.21 -21.50 -5.61
C PRO A 136 12.44 -22.42 -5.56
N GLY A 137 12.88 -22.76 -4.35
CA GLY A 137 14.08 -23.59 -4.14
C GLY A 137 15.41 -22.85 -4.04
N GLN A 138 15.46 -21.55 -4.34
CA GLN A 138 16.69 -20.73 -4.24
C GLN A 138 16.93 -20.16 -2.82
N GLY A 139 16.09 -20.48 -1.86
CA GLY A 139 16.18 -20.04 -0.47
C GLY A 139 14.80 -19.73 0.10
N PRO A 140 14.70 -19.53 1.43
CA PRO A 140 13.46 -19.16 2.06
C PRO A 140 13.11 -17.68 1.84
N VAL A 141 11.82 -17.37 1.90
CA VAL A 141 11.30 -15.99 1.95
C VAL A 141 10.80 -15.72 3.36
N ALA A 142 11.32 -14.67 3.99
CA ALA A 142 10.79 -14.20 5.26
C ALA A 142 9.59 -13.27 5.02
N VAL A 143 8.53 -13.39 5.84
CA VAL A 143 7.39 -12.46 5.82
C VAL A 143 7.22 -11.87 7.21
N VAL A 144 7.57 -10.59 7.36
CA VAL A 144 7.38 -9.77 8.55
C VAL A 144 6.02 -9.06 8.42
N GLY A 145 5.16 -9.22 9.43
CA GLY A 145 3.76 -8.79 9.36
C GLY A 145 2.81 -9.86 8.83
N ALA A 146 3.21 -11.14 8.88
CA ALA A 146 2.43 -12.28 8.38
C ALA A 146 1.07 -12.49 9.07
N ALA A 147 0.84 -11.89 10.24
CA ALA A 147 -0.46 -11.93 10.92
C ALA A 147 -1.48 -10.94 10.33
N GLY A 148 -1.03 -9.92 9.60
CA GLY A 148 -1.87 -8.92 8.94
C GLY A 148 -2.56 -9.46 7.67
N PRO A 149 -3.58 -8.77 7.14
CA PRO A 149 -4.30 -9.22 5.94
C PRO A 149 -3.37 -9.38 4.72
N VAL A 150 -2.54 -8.40 4.43
CA VAL A 150 -1.58 -8.42 3.32
C VAL A 150 -0.53 -9.52 3.50
N GLY A 151 0.20 -9.50 4.64
CA GLY A 151 1.25 -10.49 4.89
C GLY A 151 0.74 -11.92 4.92
N ARG A 152 -0.50 -12.15 5.42
CA ARG A 152 -1.14 -13.47 5.39
C ARG A 152 -1.42 -13.93 3.95
N ALA A 153 -2.01 -13.06 3.11
CA ALA A 153 -2.31 -13.40 1.72
C ALA A 153 -1.02 -13.71 0.95
N VAL A 154 0.02 -12.89 1.13
CA VAL A 154 1.35 -13.12 0.56
C VAL A 154 1.91 -14.47 0.98
N ALA A 155 1.92 -14.77 2.29
CA ALA A 155 2.46 -16.04 2.80
C ALA A 155 1.71 -17.26 2.25
N VAL A 156 0.36 -17.21 2.20
CA VAL A 156 -0.45 -18.30 1.64
C VAL A 156 -0.12 -18.49 0.17
N ARG A 157 -0.12 -17.42 -0.62
CA ARG A 157 0.17 -17.50 -2.06
C ARG A 157 1.59 -17.99 -2.35
N LEU A 158 2.59 -17.50 -1.65
CA LEU A 158 3.97 -17.96 -1.84
C LEU A 158 4.13 -19.43 -1.48
N LYS A 159 3.43 -19.92 -0.43
CA LYS A 159 3.42 -21.35 -0.09
C LYS A 159 2.82 -22.19 -1.22
N GLU A 160 1.68 -21.77 -1.81
CA GLU A 160 1.06 -22.45 -2.96
C GLU A 160 1.99 -22.49 -4.18
N LEU A 161 2.81 -21.43 -4.35
CA LEU A 161 3.81 -21.35 -5.42
C LEU A 161 5.09 -22.14 -5.12
N GLY A 162 5.16 -22.84 -3.99
CA GLY A 162 6.29 -23.72 -3.65
C GLY A 162 7.48 -23.04 -2.99
N TYR A 163 7.33 -21.80 -2.52
CA TYR A 163 8.41 -21.15 -1.75
C TYR A 163 8.52 -21.72 -0.33
N ALA A 164 9.76 -21.89 0.14
CA ALA A 164 10.04 -22.08 1.55
C ALA A 164 9.82 -20.75 2.29
N LEU A 165 9.15 -20.79 3.45
CA LEU A 165 8.77 -19.58 4.18
C LEU A 165 9.29 -19.57 5.61
N GLN A 166 9.59 -18.36 6.11
CA GLN A 166 9.81 -18.07 7.53
C GLN A 166 8.90 -16.91 7.93
N LEU A 167 8.07 -17.11 8.97
CA LEU A 167 7.00 -16.18 9.33
C LEU A 167 7.14 -15.68 10.77
N ASP A 168 6.87 -14.40 11.01
CA ASP A 168 6.76 -13.81 12.35
C ASP A 168 5.48 -14.19 13.11
N SER A 169 4.63 -15.00 12.49
CA SER A 169 3.38 -15.50 13.05
C SER A 169 3.43 -17.02 13.25
N ARG A 170 3.70 -17.49 14.48
CA ARG A 170 3.71 -18.92 14.83
C ARG A 170 2.37 -19.62 14.52
N ARG A 171 1.25 -18.90 14.64
CA ARG A 171 -0.07 -19.45 14.34
C ARG A 171 -0.23 -19.73 12.86
N LEU A 172 0.12 -18.75 12.01
CA LEU A 172 0.05 -18.91 10.55
C LEU A 172 1.08 -19.95 10.08
N ALA A 173 2.30 -19.90 10.59
CA ALA A 173 3.35 -20.85 10.24
C ALA A 173 2.91 -22.31 10.48
N ARG A 174 2.29 -22.60 11.64
CA ARG A 174 1.72 -23.93 11.92
C ARG A 174 0.63 -24.33 10.93
N SER A 175 -0.23 -23.39 10.50
CA SER A 175 -1.29 -23.70 9.54
C SER A 175 -0.78 -23.93 8.12
N LEU A 176 0.40 -23.43 7.79
CA LEU A 176 1.04 -23.57 6.47
C LEU A 176 2.17 -24.62 6.47
N ASP A 177 2.37 -25.32 7.58
CA ASP A 177 3.50 -26.26 7.76
C ASP A 177 4.84 -25.63 7.32
N THR A 178 5.21 -24.55 8.01
CA THR A 178 6.44 -23.78 7.72
C THR A 178 7.07 -23.25 9.01
N MET A 179 8.28 -22.70 8.89
CA MET A 179 8.99 -22.12 10.03
C MET A 179 8.31 -20.84 10.52
N GLY A 180 8.17 -20.70 11.83
CA GLY A 180 7.63 -19.48 12.45
C GLY A 180 8.26 -19.18 13.79
N ASP A 181 8.66 -17.93 13.99
CA ASP A 181 9.20 -17.44 15.25
C ASP A 181 8.57 -16.09 15.62
N ARG A 182 8.81 -15.63 16.85
CA ARG A 182 8.50 -14.28 17.33
C ARG A 182 9.72 -13.36 17.24
N SER A 183 10.93 -13.90 17.26
CA SER A 183 12.15 -13.11 17.01
C SER A 183 12.24 -12.81 15.53
N LEU A 184 12.24 -11.53 15.19
CA LEU A 184 12.37 -11.10 13.80
C LEU A 184 13.73 -11.45 13.22
N GLU A 185 14.78 -11.42 14.03
CA GLU A 185 16.13 -11.82 13.64
C GLU A 185 16.16 -13.30 13.23
N SER A 186 15.49 -14.19 13.99
CA SER A 186 15.35 -15.60 13.60
C SER A 186 14.55 -15.79 12.32
N VAL A 187 13.52 -14.96 12.13
CA VAL A 187 12.64 -15.06 10.94
C VAL A 187 13.35 -14.64 9.66
N VAL A 188 14.26 -13.68 9.72
CA VAL A 188 14.97 -13.18 8.53
C VAL A 188 16.30 -13.88 8.28
N ALA A 189 16.81 -14.63 9.25
CA ALA A 189 18.10 -15.32 9.15
C ALA A 189 18.11 -16.32 7.97
N GLY A 190 19.14 -16.25 7.12
CA GLY A 190 19.29 -17.09 5.95
C GLY A 190 18.28 -16.84 4.83
N CYS A 191 17.53 -15.74 4.86
CA CYS A 191 16.54 -15.39 3.85
C CYS A 191 17.11 -14.43 2.80
N PRO A 192 17.27 -14.85 1.54
CA PRO A 192 17.68 -13.95 0.46
C PRO A 192 16.62 -12.90 0.12
N VAL A 193 15.36 -13.14 0.48
CA VAL A 193 14.26 -12.18 0.30
C VAL A 193 13.47 -12.03 1.60
N VAL A 194 13.23 -10.80 2.00
CA VAL A 194 12.41 -10.43 3.14
C VAL A 194 11.27 -9.54 2.66
N VAL A 195 10.03 -9.90 2.99
CA VAL A 195 8.84 -9.09 2.73
C VAL A 195 8.46 -8.36 4.02
N GLY A 196 8.43 -7.02 3.97
CA GLY A 196 7.94 -6.15 5.03
C GLY A 196 6.49 -5.75 4.78
N ALA A 197 5.53 -6.37 5.51
CA ALA A 197 4.09 -6.13 5.39
C ALA A 197 3.43 -5.75 6.73
N GLY A 198 4.23 -5.30 7.69
CA GLY A 198 3.75 -4.85 9.00
C GLY A 198 3.12 -3.46 8.97
N PRO A 199 2.19 -3.15 9.89
CA PRO A 199 1.57 -1.83 10.00
C PRO A 199 2.48 -0.81 10.67
N THR A 200 3.56 -1.26 11.29
CA THR A 200 4.53 -0.42 12.01
C THR A 200 5.92 -0.68 11.45
N GLY A 201 6.62 0.39 11.13
CA GLY A 201 8.03 0.30 10.72
C GLY A 201 9.00 0.37 11.89
N GLY A 202 10.30 0.27 11.57
CA GLY A 202 11.38 0.38 12.55
C GLY A 202 11.41 -0.77 13.55
N VAL A 203 11.05 -1.97 13.13
CA VAL A 203 10.98 -3.17 13.98
C VAL A 203 12.13 -4.14 13.76
N LEU A 204 12.86 -4.02 12.65
CA LEU A 204 13.96 -4.91 12.27
C LEU A 204 15.28 -4.17 12.19
N SER A 205 16.32 -4.69 12.82
CA SER A 205 17.68 -4.19 12.62
C SER A 205 18.14 -4.47 11.18
N PRO A 206 18.71 -3.48 10.46
CA PRO A 206 19.32 -3.73 9.15
C PRO A 206 20.42 -4.78 9.18
N LEU A 207 21.10 -4.94 10.34
CA LEU A 207 22.17 -5.91 10.55
C LEU A 207 21.68 -7.37 10.65
N ALA A 208 20.36 -7.57 10.79
CA ALA A 208 19.77 -8.93 10.82
C ALA A 208 19.57 -9.51 9.42
N LEU A 209 19.70 -8.70 8.35
CA LEU A 209 19.58 -9.16 6.98
C LEU A 209 20.88 -9.82 6.51
N GLU A 210 20.75 -10.89 5.75
CA GLU A 210 21.89 -11.53 5.09
C GLU A 210 22.53 -10.61 4.04
N ASP A 211 23.83 -10.78 3.82
CA ASP A 211 24.54 -10.05 2.76
C ASP A 211 23.91 -10.34 1.39
N GLY A 212 23.61 -9.29 0.65
CA GLY A 212 22.95 -9.39 -0.64
C GLY A 212 21.43 -9.61 -0.58
N ALA A 213 20.83 -9.65 0.61
CA ALA A 213 19.38 -9.82 0.74
C ALA A 213 18.59 -8.66 0.10
N THR A 214 17.40 -8.98 -0.37
CA THR A 214 16.44 -8.01 -0.88
C THR A 214 15.27 -7.85 0.11
N LEU A 215 15.08 -6.65 0.63
CA LEU A 215 13.90 -6.25 1.39
C LEU A 215 12.85 -5.68 0.43
N ILE A 216 11.70 -6.33 0.31
CA ILE A 216 10.53 -5.86 -0.44
C ILE A 216 9.56 -5.27 0.59
N ASP A 217 9.51 -3.95 0.70
CA ASP A 217 8.89 -3.26 1.84
C ASP A 217 7.67 -2.43 1.43
N VAL A 218 6.58 -2.54 2.19
CA VAL A 218 5.40 -1.67 2.07
C VAL A 218 5.11 -0.90 3.36
N ALA A 219 5.93 -1.08 4.39
CA ALA A 219 5.75 -0.40 5.66
C ALA A 219 6.20 1.08 5.58
N ILE A 220 5.40 1.97 6.15
CA ILE A 220 5.73 3.40 6.29
C ILE A 220 5.55 3.79 7.77
N PRO A 221 6.65 4.14 8.46
CA PRO A 221 8.05 4.10 8.02
C PRO A 221 8.54 2.68 7.68
N SER A 222 9.71 2.58 7.01
CA SER A 222 10.28 1.29 6.60
C SER A 222 10.35 0.26 7.74
N THR A 223 10.23 -1.01 7.39
CA THR A 223 10.35 -2.14 8.33
C THR A 223 11.68 -2.11 9.10
N THR A 224 12.78 -1.61 8.50
CA THR A 224 14.07 -1.52 9.17
C THR A 224 14.24 -0.24 10.01
N THR A 225 15.02 -0.34 11.08
CA THR A 225 15.34 0.79 11.98
C THR A 225 16.33 1.79 11.38
N GLY A 226 16.97 1.46 10.27
CA GLY A 226 17.99 2.27 9.59
C GLY A 226 18.20 1.85 8.15
N PRO A 227 19.13 2.53 7.43
CA PRO A 227 19.46 2.19 6.06
C PRO A 227 20.06 0.78 5.99
N LEU A 228 19.81 0.10 4.88
CA LEU A 228 20.36 -1.25 4.66
C LEU A 228 21.89 -1.21 4.53
N GLN A 229 22.51 -2.35 4.85
CA GLN A 229 23.92 -2.57 4.65
C GLN A 229 24.29 -2.52 3.16
N SER A 230 25.57 -2.28 2.89
CA SER A 230 26.13 -2.37 1.53
C SER A 230 25.90 -3.79 0.97
N GLY A 231 25.40 -3.86 -0.24
CA GLY A 231 25.04 -5.13 -0.88
C GLY A 231 23.58 -5.53 -0.76
N CYS A 232 22.85 -5.08 0.27
CA CYS A 232 21.42 -5.30 0.37
C CYS A 232 20.63 -4.30 -0.49
N THR A 233 19.49 -4.75 -1.00
CA THR A 233 18.59 -3.95 -1.83
C THR A 233 17.25 -3.74 -1.15
N MET A 234 16.67 -2.53 -1.23
CA MET A 234 15.29 -2.26 -0.85
C MET A 234 14.45 -2.00 -2.09
N LEU A 235 13.32 -2.69 -2.22
CA LEU A 235 12.33 -2.49 -3.27
C LEU A 235 11.04 -1.92 -2.69
N ALA A 236 10.40 -1.01 -3.43
CA ALA A 236 9.04 -0.55 -3.14
C ALA A 236 8.05 -1.68 -3.45
N GLY A 237 7.60 -2.37 -2.43
CA GLY A 237 6.77 -3.57 -2.56
C GLY A 237 5.40 -3.31 -3.18
N GLU A 238 4.85 -2.11 -2.98
CA GLU A 238 3.55 -1.67 -3.47
C GLU A 238 3.59 -0.84 -4.75
N ALA A 239 4.77 -0.57 -5.30
CA ALA A 239 4.89 0.29 -6.48
C ALA A 239 4.69 -0.50 -7.77
N LEU A 240 3.75 -0.04 -8.59
CA LEU A 240 3.51 -0.52 -9.94
C LEU A 240 4.06 0.48 -10.96
N SER A 241 4.49 -0.03 -12.11
CA SER A 241 4.76 0.77 -13.29
C SER A 241 3.44 1.20 -13.93
N MET A 242 3.29 2.49 -14.21
CA MET A 242 2.09 3.02 -14.86
C MET A 242 2.09 2.71 -16.36
N PRO A 243 0.90 2.43 -16.94
CA PRO A 243 0.76 2.40 -18.38
C PRO A 243 1.01 3.79 -19.00
N PRO A 244 1.45 3.86 -20.27
CA PRO A 244 1.64 5.14 -20.96
C PRO A 244 0.37 5.99 -21.06
N SER A 245 -0.79 5.35 -21.05
CA SER A 245 -2.10 5.99 -21.07
C SER A 245 -2.50 6.66 -19.75
N TRP A 246 -1.83 6.33 -18.64
CA TRP A 246 -2.12 6.92 -17.34
C TRP A 246 -1.82 8.42 -17.32
N LYS A 247 -2.80 9.19 -16.93
CA LYS A 247 -2.65 10.64 -16.76
C LYS A 247 -2.88 11.04 -15.32
N ARG A 248 -1.99 11.86 -14.86
CA ARG A 248 -2.00 12.46 -13.53
C ARG A 248 -1.67 13.93 -13.71
N GLY A 249 -2.50 14.81 -13.20
CA GLY A 249 -2.26 16.24 -13.29
C GLY A 249 -0.87 16.62 -12.74
N PHE A 250 -0.32 17.75 -13.18
CA PHE A 250 1.01 18.22 -12.78
C PHE A 250 1.21 18.16 -11.26
N TRP A 251 0.23 18.63 -10.49
CA TRP A 251 0.31 18.64 -9.02
C TRP A 251 0.21 17.25 -8.41
N GLY A 252 -0.55 16.35 -8.99
CA GLY A 252 -0.55 14.94 -8.61
C GLY A 252 0.80 14.28 -8.81
N SER A 253 1.54 14.67 -9.86
CA SER A 253 2.90 14.23 -10.11
C SER A 253 3.87 14.79 -9.07
N VAL A 254 3.76 16.07 -8.73
CA VAL A 254 4.54 16.70 -7.66
C VAL A 254 4.29 16.02 -6.31
N TYR A 255 3.02 15.82 -5.95
CA TYR A 255 2.65 15.11 -4.72
C TYR A 255 3.28 13.72 -4.64
N HIS A 256 3.21 12.96 -5.73
CA HIS A 256 3.72 11.59 -5.78
C HIS A 256 5.24 11.52 -5.59
N VAL A 257 5.97 12.45 -6.21
CA VAL A 257 7.43 12.56 -6.03
C VAL A 257 7.79 13.00 -4.61
N LEU A 258 7.03 13.95 -4.05
CA LEU A 258 7.21 14.38 -2.65
C LEU A 258 6.92 13.25 -1.65
N ALA A 259 6.04 12.33 -1.99
CA ALA A 259 5.78 11.12 -1.22
C ALA A 259 6.86 10.02 -1.40
N GLY A 260 7.90 10.29 -2.20
CA GLY A 260 9.05 9.38 -2.36
C GLY A 260 8.95 8.40 -3.53
N TYR A 261 7.92 8.52 -4.39
CA TYR A 261 7.72 7.65 -5.55
C TYR A 261 8.25 8.26 -6.84
N GLY A 262 8.67 7.43 -7.77
CA GLY A 262 9.13 7.86 -9.09
C GLY A 262 7.99 8.35 -10.00
N PHE A 263 8.31 9.15 -11.01
CA PHE A 263 7.32 9.73 -11.92
C PHE A 263 6.46 8.70 -12.66
N GLN A 264 6.99 7.51 -12.91
CA GLN A 264 6.32 6.43 -13.63
C GLN A 264 5.77 5.34 -12.71
N GLN A 265 5.67 5.63 -11.42
CA GLN A 265 5.17 4.69 -10.42
C GLN A 265 3.77 5.09 -9.96
N VAL A 266 3.01 4.10 -9.52
CA VAL A 266 1.72 4.27 -8.85
C VAL A 266 1.60 3.24 -7.74
N LEU A 267 0.88 3.57 -6.68
CA LEU A 267 0.59 2.63 -5.59
C LEU A 267 -0.42 1.59 -6.04
N ALA A 268 -0.16 0.32 -5.76
CA ALA A 268 -1.09 -0.77 -6.04
C ALA A 268 -2.46 -0.54 -5.37
N CYS A 269 -2.47 -0.08 -4.12
CA CYS A 269 -3.70 0.24 -3.39
C CYS A 269 -4.54 1.33 -4.07
N LEU A 270 -3.91 2.27 -4.79
CA LEU A 270 -4.62 3.29 -5.58
C LEU A 270 -5.21 2.70 -6.87
N VAL A 271 -4.57 1.67 -7.45
CA VAL A 271 -5.08 0.97 -8.64
C VAL A 271 -6.25 0.05 -8.29
N GLU A 272 -6.40 -0.39 -7.05
CA GLU A 272 -7.47 -1.32 -6.66
C GLU A 272 -8.89 -0.76 -6.88
N PRO A 273 -9.26 0.46 -6.44
CA PRO A 273 -10.58 1.03 -6.75
C PRO A 273 -10.78 1.30 -8.24
N LEU A 274 -9.72 1.64 -8.98
CA LEU A 274 -9.78 1.73 -10.44
C LEU A 274 -10.15 0.38 -11.07
N ALA A 275 -9.45 -0.69 -10.67
CA ALA A 275 -9.73 -2.04 -11.14
C ALA A 275 -11.15 -2.49 -10.80
N LEU A 276 -11.65 -2.11 -9.61
CA LEU A 276 -13.02 -2.38 -9.18
C LEU A 276 -14.05 -1.76 -10.12
N VAL A 277 -13.85 -0.50 -10.51
CA VAL A 277 -14.73 0.22 -11.45
C VAL A 277 -14.64 -0.36 -12.86
N VAL A 278 -13.43 -0.59 -13.37
CA VAL A 278 -13.22 -1.12 -14.73
C VAL A 278 -13.79 -2.53 -14.89
N SER A 279 -13.64 -3.38 -13.90
CA SER A 279 -14.20 -4.73 -13.89
C SER A 279 -15.70 -4.79 -13.56
N GLN A 280 -16.34 -3.66 -13.27
CA GLN A 280 -17.75 -3.53 -12.89
C GLN A 280 -18.15 -4.47 -11.71
N ARG A 281 -17.21 -4.71 -10.80
CA ARG A 281 -17.48 -5.56 -9.63
C ARG A 281 -18.30 -4.80 -8.59
N SER A 282 -19.32 -5.46 -8.06
CA SER A 282 -20.10 -4.95 -6.93
C SER A 282 -19.47 -5.26 -5.57
N GLN A 283 -18.58 -6.25 -5.51
CA GLN A 283 -17.88 -6.65 -4.30
C GLN A 283 -16.42 -6.14 -4.32
N PRO A 284 -15.91 -5.60 -3.20
CA PRO A 284 -14.52 -5.15 -3.12
C PRO A 284 -13.53 -6.30 -3.31
N PHE A 285 -12.31 -6.00 -3.75
CA PHE A 285 -11.21 -6.96 -3.76
C PHE A 285 -10.69 -7.23 -2.34
N ALA A 286 -10.74 -6.24 -1.45
CA ALA A 286 -10.37 -6.40 -0.06
C ALA A 286 -11.16 -5.45 0.85
N LEU A 287 -11.71 -5.99 1.94
CA LEU A 287 -12.37 -5.22 2.99
C LEU A 287 -12.18 -5.96 4.33
N GLY A 288 -12.05 -5.20 5.42
CA GLY A 288 -11.86 -5.79 6.73
C GLY A 288 -10.50 -6.47 6.90
N ARG A 289 -10.49 -7.65 7.50
CA ARG A 289 -9.27 -8.39 7.85
C ARG A 289 -8.90 -9.52 6.89
N LYS A 290 -9.66 -9.70 5.83
CA LYS A 290 -9.49 -10.84 4.93
C LYS A 290 -9.16 -10.37 3.53
N VAL A 291 -8.16 -11.00 2.93
CA VAL A 291 -7.84 -10.91 1.51
C VAL A 291 -7.96 -12.33 0.96
N GLU A 292 -8.90 -12.54 0.06
CA GLU A 292 -9.05 -13.82 -0.63
C GLU A 292 -8.04 -13.90 -1.78
N LEU A 293 -7.47 -15.08 -1.99
CA LEU A 293 -6.51 -15.25 -3.08
C LEU A 293 -7.16 -15.07 -4.45
N ALA A 294 -8.42 -15.50 -4.60
CA ALA A 294 -9.18 -15.30 -5.83
C ALA A 294 -9.39 -13.81 -6.17
N ASP A 295 -9.59 -12.96 -5.16
CA ASP A 295 -9.72 -11.51 -5.35
C ASP A 295 -8.37 -10.87 -5.69
N MET A 296 -7.28 -11.36 -5.10
CA MET A 296 -5.93 -10.95 -5.44
C MET A 296 -5.58 -11.29 -6.90
N ASP A 297 -5.94 -12.49 -7.36
CA ASP A 297 -5.73 -12.92 -8.74
C ASP A 297 -6.58 -12.10 -9.72
N ALA A 298 -7.87 -11.92 -9.40
CA ALA A 298 -8.78 -11.10 -10.21
C ALA A 298 -8.30 -9.64 -10.33
N PHE A 299 -7.75 -9.05 -9.25
CA PHE A 299 -7.08 -7.76 -9.33
C PHE A 299 -5.90 -7.80 -10.31
N GLY A 300 -5.03 -8.82 -10.19
CA GLY A 300 -3.85 -8.98 -11.04
C GLY A 300 -4.19 -9.09 -12.52
N GLU A 301 -5.26 -9.80 -12.87
CA GLU A 301 -5.76 -9.91 -14.24
C GLU A 301 -6.19 -8.54 -14.79
N VAL A 302 -6.97 -7.77 -14.02
CA VAL A 302 -7.41 -6.43 -14.43
C VAL A 302 -6.22 -5.48 -14.54
N ALA A 303 -5.33 -5.46 -13.55
CA ALA A 303 -4.16 -4.59 -13.56
C ALA A 303 -3.27 -4.87 -14.78
N THR A 304 -3.02 -6.15 -15.08
CA THR A 304 -2.22 -6.57 -16.24
C THR A 304 -2.90 -6.20 -17.55
N SER A 305 -4.23 -6.35 -17.66
CA SER A 305 -4.98 -5.97 -18.86
C SER A 305 -4.94 -4.47 -19.17
N LEU A 306 -4.64 -3.67 -18.15
CA LEU A 306 -4.47 -2.21 -18.24
C LEU A 306 -2.99 -1.78 -18.32
N ASP A 307 -2.07 -2.72 -18.56
CA ASP A 307 -0.62 -2.49 -18.66
C ASP A 307 0.05 -1.99 -17.36
N PHE A 308 -0.57 -2.20 -16.19
CA PHE A 308 0.14 -2.06 -14.93
C PHE A 308 1.03 -3.28 -14.71
N SER A 309 2.24 -3.05 -14.25
CA SER A 309 3.19 -4.14 -14.00
C SER A 309 4.06 -3.86 -12.79
N VAL A 310 4.49 -4.94 -12.15
CA VAL A 310 5.52 -4.86 -11.12
C VAL A 310 6.87 -4.74 -11.82
N LYS A 311 7.63 -3.69 -11.46
CA LYS A 311 9.04 -3.58 -11.80
C LYS A 311 9.83 -3.53 -10.51
N ARG A 312 10.99 -4.20 -10.50
CA ARG A 312 11.94 -4.12 -9.38
C ARG A 312 12.43 -2.68 -9.25
N LEU A 313 11.71 -1.90 -8.46
CA LEU A 313 11.97 -0.47 -8.27
C LEU A 313 12.73 -0.28 -6.98
N PRO A 314 14.07 -0.06 -7.02
CA PRO A 314 14.83 0.21 -5.83
C PRO A 314 14.40 1.54 -5.24
N VAL A 315 14.24 1.56 -3.92
CA VAL A 315 13.97 2.78 -3.17
C VAL A 315 15.14 3.07 -2.22
N ARG A 316 15.32 4.34 -1.90
CA ARG A 316 16.22 4.73 -0.81
C ARG A 316 15.47 4.58 0.50
N TRP A 317 16.17 4.09 1.52
CA TRP A 317 15.61 4.05 2.86
C TRP A 317 15.19 5.47 3.29
N HIS A 318 13.95 5.60 3.72
CA HIS A 318 13.41 6.84 4.26
C HIS A 318 13.30 6.69 5.78
N GLY A 319 14.25 7.27 6.49
CA GLY A 319 14.27 7.32 7.95
C GLY A 319 13.07 8.07 8.54
N ARG A 320 12.88 7.89 9.86
CA ARG A 320 11.89 8.60 10.67
C ARG A 320 12.13 10.11 10.67
#